data_c2f05c4a941aadf9482c7533fdee8f68
#
_entry.id   c2f05c4a941aadf9482c7533fdee8f68
#
_cell.length_a   1.000
_cell.length_b   1.000
_cell.length_c   1.000
_cell.angle_alpha   90.00
_cell.angle_beta   90.00
_cell.angle_gamma   90.00
#
_symmetry.space_group_name_H-M   'P 1'
#
loop_
_entity.id
_entity.type
_entity.pdbx_description
1 polymer ?
#
loop_
_entity_poly.entity_id
_entity_poly.type
_entity_poly.pdbx_seq_one_letter_code
_entity_poly.pdbx_strand_id
1 'polypeptide(L)'
;MCELFGFSSSVERDLTALLKEFFDHSIDHPNGWGLAELAGSRPEIVTEPVAAFRSRRLPEILGRGVRSRLFMAHIRRATIGSIAPENCHTCTCLDKSGRQWTLIHTGTIFNGLELMKYKKLERGTTDSERVLLYFLDLINEAIDKKGGPLEESERFSVLEEAVASIAYRNKLNLIIYDGDLLYAHVNMKNTLYYSRQGGTLISTTPLDSNIWRPLPLTTLFAFRGGEQVFRGKPHGFEFVDALGAAMERLDFTI
;
A
#
# COMPACT_ATOMS: atom_id res chain seq x y z
N MET A 1 -13.41 2.59 -3.36
CA MET A 1 -12.23 2.32 -2.49
C MET A 1 -11.02 3.01 -3.09
N CYS A 2 -9.95 3.25 -2.30
CA CYS A 2 -8.69 3.75 -2.86
C CYS A 2 -8.06 2.73 -3.81
N GLU A 3 -7.12 3.16 -4.65
CA GLU A 3 -6.31 2.25 -5.46
C GLU A 3 -4.83 2.35 -5.12
N LEU A 4 -4.13 1.24 -5.30
CA LEU A 4 -2.72 1.07 -4.99
C LEU A 4 -1.95 0.67 -6.25
N PHE A 5 -0.74 1.19 -6.37
CA PHE A 5 0.27 0.77 -7.33
C PHE A 5 1.62 0.57 -6.62
N GLY A 6 2.29 -0.52 -6.89
CA GLY A 6 3.65 -0.82 -6.42
C GLY A 6 4.48 -1.45 -7.53
N PHE A 7 5.75 -1.08 -7.59
CA PHE A 7 6.71 -1.62 -8.54
C PHE A 7 8.05 -1.90 -7.88
N SER A 8 8.62 -3.07 -8.19
CA SER A 8 9.97 -3.46 -7.79
C SER A 8 10.68 -4.15 -8.95
N SER A 9 11.91 -3.75 -9.26
CA SER A 9 12.75 -4.35 -10.31
C SER A 9 14.23 -4.20 -9.98
N SER A 10 15.06 -5.10 -10.51
CA SER A 10 16.53 -4.99 -10.43
C SER A 10 17.10 -3.92 -11.36
N VAL A 11 16.34 -3.51 -12.38
CA VAL A 11 16.73 -2.50 -13.36
C VAL A 11 15.68 -1.40 -13.46
N GLU A 12 16.10 -0.20 -13.88
CA GLU A 12 15.15 0.86 -14.16
C GLU A 12 14.18 0.50 -15.28
N ARG A 13 12.91 0.85 -15.09
CA ARG A 13 11.86 0.71 -16.09
C ARG A 13 11.13 2.04 -16.27
N ASP A 14 10.66 2.27 -17.46
CA ASP A 14 9.74 3.36 -17.75
C ASP A 14 8.33 2.94 -17.28
N LEU A 15 7.82 3.65 -16.30
CA LEU A 15 6.51 3.41 -15.69
C LEU A 15 5.46 4.42 -16.19
N THR A 16 5.83 5.35 -17.07
CA THR A 16 5.00 6.50 -17.47
C THR A 16 3.62 6.08 -18.00
N ALA A 17 3.57 5.08 -18.88
CA ALA A 17 2.31 4.61 -19.46
C ALA A 17 1.41 3.95 -18.40
N LEU A 18 1.99 3.09 -17.54
CA LEU A 18 1.26 2.42 -16.45
C LEU A 18 0.73 3.43 -15.43
N LEU A 19 1.51 4.45 -15.10
CA LEU A 19 1.10 5.49 -14.15
C LEU A 19 0.02 6.40 -14.74
N LYS A 20 0.04 6.69 -16.04
CA LYS A 20 -1.04 7.41 -16.71
C LYS A 20 -2.35 6.62 -16.58
N GLU A 21 -2.36 5.35 -16.95
CA GLU A 21 -3.52 4.47 -16.80
C GLU A 21 -4.01 4.43 -15.36
N PHE A 22 -3.09 4.22 -14.39
CA PHE A 22 -3.43 4.20 -12.97
C PHE A 22 -4.08 5.51 -12.50
N PHE A 23 -3.52 6.67 -12.86
CA PHE A 23 -4.05 7.96 -12.41
C PHE A 23 -5.32 8.39 -13.15
N ASP A 24 -5.61 7.83 -14.33
CA ASP A 24 -6.88 8.04 -15.06
C ASP A 24 -8.07 7.48 -14.26
N HIS A 25 -7.88 6.46 -13.41
CA HIS A 25 -8.89 5.97 -12.48
C HIS A 25 -9.30 6.99 -11.41
N SER A 26 -8.59 8.12 -11.30
CA SER A 26 -8.93 9.18 -10.32
C SER A 26 -10.26 9.86 -10.54
N ILE A 27 -10.93 9.62 -11.67
CA ILE A 27 -12.31 10.06 -11.91
C ILE A 27 -13.25 9.53 -10.81
N ASP A 28 -13.07 8.27 -10.42
CA ASP A 28 -13.82 7.62 -9.34
C ASP A 28 -13.18 7.77 -7.95
N HIS A 29 -11.98 8.38 -7.89
CA HIS A 29 -11.15 8.54 -6.68
C HIS A 29 -10.71 10.00 -6.48
N PRO A 30 -11.65 10.95 -6.28
CA PRO A 30 -11.36 12.38 -6.42
C PRO A 30 -10.72 13.05 -5.19
N ASN A 31 -10.37 12.29 -4.14
CA ASN A 31 -10.06 12.87 -2.83
C ASN A 31 -8.56 13.01 -2.53
N GLY A 32 -7.72 12.83 -3.53
CA GLY A 32 -6.29 13.01 -3.42
C GLY A 32 -5.49 11.92 -4.11
N TRP A 33 -4.20 12.18 -4.29
CA TRP A 33 -3.24 11.22 -4.82
C TRP A 33 -1.89 11.39 -4.13
N GLY A 34 -1.07 10.37 -4.23
CA GLY A 34 0.30 10.38 -3.79
C GLY A 34 1.16 9.44 -4.61
N LEU A 35 2.43 9.76 -4.71
CA LEU A 35 3.45 8.89 -5.27
C LEU A 35 4.72 8.93 -4.40
N ALA A 36 5.50 7.86 -4.46
CA ALA A 36 6.80 7.74 -3.84
C ALA A 36 7.77 7.08 -4.81
N GLU A 37 8.79 7.83 -5.25
CA GLU A 37 10.01 7.32 -5.87
C GLU A 37 10.93 6.86 -4.75
N LEU A 38 11.21 5.57 -4.70
CA LEU A 38 11.89 4.94 -3.55
C LEU A 38 13.28 4.39 -3.88
N ALA A 39 13.69 4.42 -5.15
CA ALA A 39 14.96 3.86 -5.61
C ALA A 39 16.18 4.74 -5.31
N GLY A 40 15.99 6.00 -4.96
CA GLY A 40 17.04 6.94 -4.61
C GLY A 40 17.56 6.76 -3.17
N SER A 41 18.61 7.51 -2.82
CA SER A 41 19.16 7.54 -1.46
C SER A 41 18.19 8.15 -0.43
N ARG A 42 17.23 8.93 -0.91
CA ARG A 42 16.11 9.47 -0.13
C ARG A 42 14.83 9.32 -0.96
N PRO A 43 13.75 8.82 -0.36
CA PRO A 43 12.44 8.78 -1.02
C PRO A 43 11.97 10.17 -1.43
N GLU A 44 11.54 10.30 -2.68
CA GLU A 44 10.84 11.50 -3.15
C GLU A 44 9.34 11.24 -3.10
N ILE A 45 8.66 11.93 -2.18
CA ILE A 45 7.24 11.76 -1.96
C ILE A 45 6.49 13.02 -2.37
N VAL A 46 5.48 12.84 -3.19
CA VAL A 46 4.59 13.91 -3.65
C VAL A 46 3.15 13.52 -3.36
N THR A 47 2.42 14.41 -2.71
CA THR A 47 0.99 14.23 -2.41
C THR A 47 0.22 15.50 -2.74
N GLU A 48 -1.02 15.36 -3.21
CA GLU A 48 -1.96 16.46 -3.37
C GLU A 48 -3.38 16.02 -2.96
N PRO A 49 -4.12 16.85 -2.21
CA PRO A 49 -5.50 16.56 -1.77
C PRO A 49 -6.54 16.96 -2.85
N VAL A 50 -6.22 16.69 -4.11
CA VAL A 50 -7.11 16.92 -5.26
C VAL A 50 -7.14 15.67 -6.13
N ALA A 51 -8.19 15.51 -6.91
CA ALA A 51 -8.23 14.42 -7.88
C ALA A 51 -7.03 14.51 -8.85
N ALA A 52 -6.42 13.39 -9.22
CA ALA A 52 -5.24 13.38 -10.08
C ALA A 52 -5.50 14.08 -11.43
N PHE A 53 -6.70 13.90 -12.03
CA PHE A 53 -7.08 14.57 -13.28
C PHE A 53 -7.23 16.11 -13.13
N ARG A 54 -7.30 16.66 -11.92
CA ARG A 54 -7.31 18.10 -11.61
C ARG A 54 -5.97 18.65 -11.19
N SER A 55 -4.98 17.78 -10.99
CA SER A 55 -3.64 18.17 -10.61
C SER A 55 -2.96 18.95 -11.73
N ARG A 56 -2.23 20.00 -11.37
CA ARG A 56 -1.31 20.67 -12.30
C ARG A 56 0.09 20.07 -12.23
N ARG A 57 0.45 19.51 -11.09
CA ARG A 57 1.76 18.93 -10.81
C ARG A 57 1.96 17.55 -11.43
N LEU A 58 0.93 16.70 -11.38
CA LEU A 58 1.03 15.33 -11.88
C LEU A 58 1.35 15.25 -13.38
N PRO A 59 0.67 16.01 -14.28
CA PRO A 59 1.04 16.04 -15.69
C PRO A 59 2.49 16.47 -15.96
N GLU A 60 3.04 17.39 -15.15
CA GLU A 60 4.45 17.77 -15.27
C GLU A 60 5.40 16.63 -14.90
N ILE A 61 5.08 15.87 -13.84
CA ILE A 61 5.85 14.69 -13.42
C ILE A 61 5.79 13.62 -14.52
N LEU A 62 4.59 13.25 -14.96
CA LEU A 62 4.40 12.23 -16.00
C LEU A 62 4.96 12.66 -17.36
N GLY A 63 4.93 13.96 -17.68
CA GLY A 63 5.45 14.52 -18.92
C GLY A 63 6.98 14.46 -19.03
N ARG A 64 7.70 14.46 -17.92
CA ARG A 64 9.18 14.27 -17.89
C ARG A 64 9.59 12.80 -18.08
N GLY A 65 8.65 11.88 -18.02
CA GLY A 65 8.90 10.45 -17.95
C GLY A 65 9.25 10.00 -16.53
N VAL A 66 8.65 8.90 -16.08
CA VAL A 66 8.92 8.30 -14.77
C VAL A 66 9.67 7.00 -14.97
N ARG A 67 10.95 7.01 -14.66
CA ARG A 67 11.83 5.84 -14.70
C ARG A 67 12.28 5.48 -13.31
N SER A 68 12.05 4.23 -12.89
CA SER A 68 12.39 3.79 -11.54
C SER A 68 12.67 2.28 -11.49
N ARG A 69 13.29 1.87 -10.39
CA ARG A 69 13.40 0.46 -9.96
C ARG A 69 12.44 0.13 -8.82
N LEU A 70 11.95 1.16 -8.11
CA LEU A 70 11.12 0.97 -6.95
C LEU A 70 10.18 2.17 -6.78
N PHE A 71 8.89 1.93 -6.93
CA PHE A 71 7.89 2.99 -6.98
C PHE A 71 6.60 2.56 -6.30
N MET A 72 5.93 3.51 -5.63
CA MET A 72 4.59 3.34 -5.08
C MET A 72 3.71 4.51 -5.46
N ALA A 73 2.44 4.26 -5.76
CA ALA A 73 1.45 5.31 -5.96
C ALA A 73 0.09 4.92 -5.37
N HIS A 74 -0.68 5.94 -5.05
CA HIS A 74 -1.99 5.82 -4.42
C HIS A 74 -2.95 6.87 -4.97
N ILE A 75 -4.19 6.49 -5.26
CA ILE A 75 -5.30 7.42 -5.51
C ILE A 75 -6.40 7.17 -4.48
N ARG A 76 -6.92 8.28 -3.93
CA ARG A 76 -7.75 8.26 -2.74
C ARG A 76 -9.23 8.43 -3.05
N ARG A 77 -10.04 7.51 -2.53
CA ARG A 77 -11.46 7.70 -2.29
C ARG A 77 -11.70 7.69 -0.78
N ALA A 78 -11.95 8.86 -0.20
CA ALA A 78 -12.04 9.02 1.24
C ALA A 78 -13.27 8.29 1.80
N THR A 79 -13.03 7.42 2.79
CA THR A 79 -14.06 6.83 3.66
C THR A 79 -13.91 7.37 5.09
N ILE A 80 -12.66 7.55 5.54
CA ILE A 80 -12.27 8.09 6.83
C ILE A 80 -11.25 9.21 6.62
N GLY A 81 -11.34 10.26 7.43
CA GLY A 81 -10.44 11.40 7.43
C GLY A 81 -10.79 12.50 6.41
N SER A 82 -10.34 13.70 6.71
CA SER A 82 -10.56 14.91 5.89
C SER A 82 -9.81 14.83 4.54
N ILE A 83 -10.20 15.71 3.59
CA ILE A 83 -9.43 15.92 2.37
C ILE A 83 -8.31 16.92 2.72
N ALA A 84 -7.12 16.39 2.99
CA ALA A 84 -5.94 17.15 3.39
C ALA A 84 -4.67 16.43 2.90
N PRO A 85 -3.54 17.14 2.70
CA PRO A 85 -2.29 16.55 2.20
C PRO A 85 -1.81 15.37 3.06
N GLU A 86 -1.94 15.46 4.39
CA GLU A 86 -1.55 14.44 5.36
C GLU A 86 -2.32 13.13 5.20
N ASN A 87 -3.50 13.21 4.59
CA ASN A 87 -4.40 12.08 4.34
C ASN A 87 -4.29 11.50 2.91
N CYS A 88 -3.44 12.09 2.05
CA CYS A 88 -3.14 11.56 0.72
C CYS A 88 -2.04 10.52 0.85
N HIS A 89 -2.42 9.28 1.10
CA HIS A 89 -1.50 8.23 1.51
C HIS A 89 -0.30 8.05 0.58
N THR A 90 0.82 8.21 1.13
CA THR A 90 2.11 7.57 1.22
C THR A 90 2.61 7.89 2.63
N CYS A 91 2.03 7.20 3.62
CA CYS A 91 2.41 7.40 5.01
C CYS A 91 3.86 6.95 5.22
N THR A 92 4.67 7.79 5.87
CA THR A 92 6.07 7.47 6.15
C THR A 92 6.43 7.72 7.60
N CYS A 93 7.26 6.84 8.15
CA CYS A 93 7.81 7.01 9.49
C CYS A 93 9.14 6.27 9.62
N LEU A 94 9.98 6.67 10.57
CA LEU A 94 11.23 5.99 10.88
C LEU A 94 11.03 5.02 12.06
N ASP A 95 11.66 3.85 11.98
CA ASP A 95 11.83 3.00 13.15
C ASP A 95 13.03 3.46 14.01
N LYS A 96 13.22 2.84 15.17
CA LYS A 96 14.33 3.16 16.10
C LYS A 96 15.72 2.92 15.53
N SER A 97 15.84 2.10 14.48
CA SER A 97 17.11 1.88 13.79
C SER A 97 17.42 2.97 12.76
N GLY A 98 16.49 3.91 12.54
CA GLY A 98 16.59 4.96 11.53
C GLY A 98 16.15 4.51 10.12
N ARG A 99 15.58 3.32 9.97
CA ARG A 99 15.03 2.79 8.73
C ARG A 99 13.70 3.46 8.43
N GLN A 100 13.54 3.97 7.20
CA GLN A 100 12.29 4.58 6.77
C GLN A 100 11.32 3.52 6.24
N TRP A 101 10.10 3.56 6.75
CA TRP A 101 8.97 2.76 6.30
C TRP A 101 7.99 3.64 5.54
N THR A 102 7.47 3.11 4.46
CA THR A 102 6.45 3.77 3.63
C THR A 102 5.28 2.79 3.43
N LEU A 103 4.06 3.26 3.65
CA LEU A 103 2.85 2.43 3.53
C LEU A 103 1.81 3.14 2.68
N ILE A 104 1.18 2.37 1.78
CA ILE A 104 -0.09 2.70 1.14
C ILE A 104 -1.11 1.60 1.45
N HIS A 105 -2.35 2.00 1.68
CA HIS A 105 -3.43 1.11 2.13
C HIS A 105 -4.72 1.40 1.39
N THR A 106 -5.41 0.37 0.95
CA THR A 106 -6.81 0.44 0.58
C THR A 106 -7.63 -0.54 1.39
N GLY A 107 -8.58 0.00 2.13
CA GLY A 107 -9.39 -0.76 3.06
C GLY A 107 -10.10 0.13 4.06
N THR A 108 -10.57 -0.49 5.12
CA THR A 108 -11.15 0.19 6.28
C THR A 108 -10.93 -0.68 7.51
N ILE A 109 -10.49 -0.07 8.58
CA ILE A 109 -10.33 -0.71 9.88
C ILE A 109 -11.62 -0.55 10.68
N PHE A 110 -12.43 -1.60 10.71
CA PHE A 110 -13.69 -1.66 11.45
C PHE A 110 -13.48 -2.13 12.89
N ASN A 111 -12.50 -3.02 13.10
CA ASN A 111 -12.13 -3.58 14.38
C ASN A 111 -10.67 -3.23 14.67
N GLY A 112 -10.42 -2.17 15.40
CA GLY A 112 -9.08 -1.62 15.60
C GLY A 112 -8.96 -0.90 16.94
N LEU A 113 -9.42 -1.51 18.04
CA LEU A 113 -9.28 -0.92 19.38
C LEU A 113 -7.82 -0.69 19.73
N GLU A 114 -6.94 -1.62 19.34
CA GLU A 114 -5.49 -1.53 19.49
C GLU A 114 -4.87 -0.34 18.72
N LEU A 115 -5.52 0.12 17.66
CA LEU A 115 -5.06 1.26 16.86
C LEU A 115 -5.48 2.60 17.46
N MET A 116 -6.42 2.61 18.41
CA MET A 116 -6.94 3.85 18.97
C MET A 116 -5.89 4.65 19.77
N LYS A 117 -4.89 3.97 20.33
CA LYS A 117 -3.79 4.63 21.06
C LYS A 117 -2.97 5.57 20.15
N TYR A 118 -2.93 5.29 18.83
CA TYR A 118 -2.17 6.09 17.86
C TYR A 118 -2.91 7.34 17.36
N LYS A 119 -4.20 7.50 17.66
CA LYS A 119 -5.00 8.65 17.26
C LYS A 119 -4.44 10.02 17.70
N LYS A 120 -3.61 10.03 18.73
CA LYS A 120 -2.93 11.24 19.20
C LYS A 120 -1.54 11.44 18.59
N LEU A 121 -1.04 10.45 17.86
CA LEU A 121 0.30 10.44 17.27
C LEU A 121 0.26 10.59 15.75
N GLU A 122 -0.91 10.33 15.12
CA GLU A 122 -1.08 10.52 13.69
C GLU A 122 -0.98 12.00 13.29
N ARG A 123 -0.41 12.28 12.13
CA ARG A 123 -0.35 13.63 11.54
C ARG A 123 -1.66 13.98 10.85
N GLY A 124 -2.23 12.99 10.19
CA GLY A 124 -3.52 13.08 9.54
C GLY A 124 -4.66 12.61 10.44
N THR A 125 -5.68 12.05 9.84
CA THR A 125 -6.90 11.56 10.52
C THR A 125 -7.36 10.22 9.95
N THR A 126 -6.43 9.41 9.38
CA THR A 126 -6.78 8.17 8.70
C THR A 126 -6.39 6.93 9.52
N ASP A 127 -7.17 5.88 9.37
CA ASP A 127 -6.84 4.56 9.91
C ASP A 127 -5.54 3.99 9.33
N SER A 128 -5.21 4.33 8.10
CA SER A 128 -4.01 3.86 7.41
C SER A 128 -2.70 4.33 8.08
N GLU A 129 -2.64 5.58 8.54
CA GLU A 129 -1.48 6.07 9.28
C GLU A 129 -1.35 5.35 10.62
N ARG A 130 -2.47 5.09 11.31
CA ARG A 130 -2.47 4.31 12.56
C ARG A 130 -2.00 2.87 12.35
N VAL A 131 -2.31 2.25 11.21
CA VAL A 131 -1.78 0.93 10.84
C VAL A 131 -0.25 0.96 10.74
N LEU A 132 0.33 1.98 10.08
CA LEU A 132 1.79 2.13 10.00
C LEU A 132 2.41 2.32 11.39
N LEU A 133 1.83 3.19 12.22
CA LEU A 133 2.33 3.43 13.58
C LEU A 133 2.27 2.17 14.45
N TYR A 134 1.22 1.36 14.30
CA TYR A 134 1.10 0.06 14.96
C TYR A 134 2.20 -0.92 14.53
N PHE A 135 2.44 -1.04 13.23
CA PHE A 135 3.50 -1.91 12.72
C PHE A 135 4.87 -1.48 13.25
N LEU A 136 5.13 -0.17 13.26
CA LEU A 136 6.39 0.38 13.78
C LEU A 136 6.56 0.20 15.29
N ASP A 137 5.48 0.22 16.05
CA ASP A 137 5.52 -0.05 17.48
C ASP A 137 6.04 -1.48 17.72
N LEU A 138 5.51 -2.47 17.02
CA LEU A 138 5.95 -3.87 17.11
C LEU A 138 7.39 -4.09 16.58
N ILE A 139 7.75 -3.42 15.47
CA ILE A 139 9.13 -3.41 14.95
C ILE A 139 10.09 -2.83 15.99
N ASN A 140 9.72 -1.71 16.62
CA ASN A 140 10.53 -1.05 17.64
C ASN A 140 10.68 -1.89 18.92
N GLU A 141 9.63 -2.60 19.33
CA GLU A 141 9.69 -3.56 20.43
C GLU A 141 10.66 -4.71 20.12
N ALA A 142 10.65 -5.21 18.88
CA ALA A 142 11.58 -6.26 18.45
C ALA A 142 13.03 -5.75 18.37
N ILE A 143 13.25 -4.50 17.91
CA ILE A 143 14.56 -3.83 17.91
C ILE A 143 15.09 -3.72 19.34
N ASP A 144 14.27 -3.26 20.29
CA ASP A 144 14.63 -3.11 21.69
C ASP A 144 14.97 -4.47 22.31
N LYS A 145 14.17 -5.51 22.04
CA LYS A 145 14.40 -6.87 22.54
C LYS A 145 15.69 -7.48 22.00
N LYS A 146 16.02 -7.21 20.74
CA LYS A 146 17.27 -7.68 20.09
C LYS A 146 18.48 -6.88 20.55
N GLY A 147 18.30 -5.60 20.89
CA GLY A 147 19.36 -4.66 21.20
C GLY A 147 20.07 -4.10 19.96
N GLY A 148 19.39 -4.06 18.80
CA GLY A 148 19.94 -3.55 17.54
C GLY A 148 18.99 -3.72 16.36
N PRO A 149 19.40 -3.27 15.15
CA PRO A 149 18.59 -3.38 13.94
C PRO A 149 18.18 -4.82 13.63
N LEU A 150 16.96 -4.99 13.11
CA LEU A 150 16.44 -6.29 12.69
C LEU A 150 17.01 -6.69 11.31
N GLU A 151 17.33 -7.97 11.16
CA GLU A 151 17.61 -8.58 9.88
C GLU A 151 16.33 -8.66 9.02
N GLU A 152 16.48 -8.87 7.71
CA GLU A 152 15.33 -8.89 6.79
C GLU A 152 14.27 -9.95 7.14
N SER A 153 14.71 -11.15 7.54
CA SER A 153 13.80 -12.23 7.93
C SER A 153 13.07 -11.92 9.25
N GLU A 154 13.74 -11.23 10.18
CA GLU A 154 13.14 -10.80 11.45
C GLU A 154 12.08 -9.70 11.19
N ARG A 155 12.39 -8.70 10.34
CA ARG A 155 11.43 -7.67 9.95
C ARG A 155 10.21 -8.28 9.27
N PHE A 156 10.45 -9.25 8.35
CA PHE A 156 9.38 -9.96 7.69
C PHE A 156 8.49 -10.69 8.68
N SER A 157 9.06 -11.44 9.63
CA SER A 157 8.28 -12.20 10.62
C SER A 157 7.45 -11.29 11.53
N VAL A 158 8.05 -10.20 12.03
CA VAL A 158 7.30 -9.23 12.86
C VAL A 158 6.16 -8.60 12.08
N LEU A 159 6.40 -8.21 10.82
CA LEU A 159 5.35 -7.60 9.99
C LEU A 159 4.25 -8.60 9.61
N GLU A 160 4.59 -9.88 9.36
CA GLU A 160 3.64 -10.97 9.10
C GLU A 160 2.69 -11.14 10.29
N GLU A 161 3.21 -11.23 11.50
CA GLU A 161 2.43 -11.35 12.72
C GLU A 161 1.55 -10.10 12.95
N ALA A 162 2.12 -8.92 12.74
CA ALA A 162 1.41 -7.64 12.87
C ALA A 162 0.23 -7.52 11.89
N VAL A 163 0.42 -7.90 10.62
CA VAL A 163 -0.64 -7.92 9.61
C VAL A 163 -1.74 -8.92 10.00
N ALA A 164 -1.37 -10.13 10.41
CA ALA A 164 -2.31 -11.16 10.81
C ALA A 164 -3.16 -10.73 12.02
N SER A 165 -2.55 -10.05 13.00
CA SER A 165 -3.21 -9.61 14.25
C SER A 165 -4.36 -8.63 14.00
N ILE A 166 -4.23 -7.72 13.00
CA ILE A 166 -5.25 -6.72 12.69
C ILE A 166 -6.13 -7.08 11.50
N ALA A 167 -5.91 -8.25 10.85
CA ALA A 167 -6.67 -8.62 9.65
C ALA A 167 -8.11 -9.07 9.95
N TYR A 168 -8.38 -9.57 11.17
CA TYR A 168 -9.71 -10.08 11.52
C TYR A 168 -10.77 -8.99 11.48
N ARG A 169 -11.81 -9.18 10.64
CA ARG A 169 -12.91 -8.23 10.40
C ARG A 169 -12.49 -6.86 9.83
N ASN A 170 -11.26 -6.74 9.37
CA ASN A 170 -10.77 -5.53 8.72
C ASN A 170 -10.49 -5.79 7.25
N LYS A 171 -10.77 -4.80 6.39
CA LYS A 171 -10.33 -4.81 5.01
C LYS A 171 -8.92 -4.23 4.95
N LEU A 172 -7.96 -5.07 4.56
CA LEU A 172 -6.54 -4.75 4.72
C LEU A 172 -5.75 -5.17 3.47
N ASN A 173 -5.73 -4.29 2.46
CA ASN A 173 -4.86 -4.43 1.31
C ASN A 173 -3.72 -3.43 1.44
N LEU A 174 -2.50 -3.90 1.46
CA LEU A 174 -1.30 -3.13 1.80
C LEU A 174 -0.23 -3.28 0.75
N ILE A 175 0.47 -2.18 0.46
CA ILE A 175 1.83 -2.20 -0.09
C ILE A 175 2.70 -1.40 0.87
N ILE A 176 3.82 -1.99 1.30
CA ILE A 176 4.72 -1.42 2.29
C ILE A 176 6.14 -1.50 1.75
N TYR A 177 6.96 -0.49 2.03
CA TYR A 177 8.40 -0.51 1.77
C TYR A 177 9.16 -0.16 3.04
N ASP A 178 10.19 -0.94 3.38
CA ASP A 178 10.97 -0.79 4.62
C ASP A 178 12.38 -0.23 4.39
N GLY A 179 12.63 0.35 3.21
CA GLY A 179 13.97 0.82 2.81
C GLY A 179 14.80 -0.26 2.12
N ASP A 180 14.28 -1.50 1.98
CA ASP A 180 14.95 -2.64 1.36
C ASP A 180 13.94 -3.55 0.63
N LEU A 181 12.90 -3.98 1.29
CA LEU A 181 11.87 -4.89 0.79
C LEU A 181 10.57 -4.17 0.48
N LEU A 182 9.96 -4.51 -0.66
CA LEU A 182 8.58 -4.15 -0.99
C LEU A 182 7.67 -5.29 -0.56
N TYR A 183 6.77 -5.03 0.38
CA TYR A 183 5.79 -6.01 0.86
C TYR A 183 4.44 -5.78 0.21
N ALA A 184 3.67 -6.86 0.03
CA ALA A 184 2.28 -6.80 -0.40
C ALA A 184 1.40 -7.79 0.36
N HIS A 185 0.20 -7.34 0.70
CA HIS A 185 -0.81 -8.15 1.37
C HIS A 185 -2.20 -7.80 0.86
N VAL A 186 -3.06 -8.81 0.76
CA VAL A 186 -4.47 -8.67 0.40
C VAL A 186 -5.31 -9.66 1.21
N ASN A 187 -6.46 -9.21 1.71
CA ASN A 187 -7.41 -10.11 2.37
C ASN A 187 -8.85 -10.05 1.82
N MET A 188 -9.06 -9.35 0.71
CA MET A 188 -10.33 -9.36 -0.02
C MET A 188 -10.10 -9.84 -1.45
N LYS A 189 -10.92 -10.80 -1.92
CA LYS A 189 -10.79 -11.40 -3.27
C LYS A 189 -10.83 -10.36 -4.38
N ASN A 190 -9.98 -10.55 -5.39
CA ASN A 190 -9.98 -9.77 -6.63
C ASN A 190 -9.83 -8.25 -6.41
N THR A 191 -9.04 -7.84 -5.41
CA THR A 191 -8.82 -6.43 -5.09
C THR A 191 -7.34 -6.03 -5.06
N LEU A 192 -6.43 -6.96 -5.36
CA LEU A 192 -5.02 -6.68 -5.61
C LEU A 192 -4.47 -7.76 -6.56
N TYR A 193 -3.78 -7.33 -7.58
CA TYR A 193 -3.21 -8.17 -8.64
C TYR A 193 -1.71 -7.93 -8.73
N TYR A 194 -1.01 -8.89 -9.32
CA TYR A 194 0.41 -8.73 -9.64
C TYR A 194 0.72 -9.22 -11.06
N SER A 195 1.76 -8.63 -11.66
CA SER A 195 2.37 -9.05 -12.92
C SER A 195 3.88 -9.17 -12.75
N ARG A 196 4.51 -10.12 -13.47
CA ARG A 196 5.94 -10.42 -13.39
C ARG A 196 6.72 -9.95 -14.62
N GLN A 197 6.15 -9.09 -15.43
CA GLN A 197 6.80 -8.62 -16.65
C GLN A 197 7.69 -7.42 -16.39
N GLY A 198 9.01 -7.65 -16.48
CA GLY A 198 10.01 -6.61 -16.28
C GLY A 198 10.25 -6.18 -14.84
N GLY A 199 9.92 -7.04 -13.89
CA GLY A 199 9.92 -6.84 -12.45
C GLY A 199 8.61 -7.33 -11.85
N THR A 200 8.34 -6.97 -10.60
CA THR A 200 7.05 -7.20 -9.96
C THR A 200 6.25 -5.90 -9.95
N LEU A 201 5.13 -5.90 -10.67
CA LEU A 201 4.08 -4.89 -10.62
C LEU A 201 2.96 -5.39 -9.70
N ILE A 202 2.42 -4.50 -8.87
CA ILE A 202 1.30 -4.78 -7.97
C ILE A 202 0.29 -3.65 -8.14
N SER A 203 -0.98 -3.96 -8.41
CA SER A 203 -2.03 -2.94 -8.56
C SER A 203 -3.39 -3.47 -8.14
N THR A 204 -4.26 -2.59 -7.69
CA THR A 204 -5.66 -2.91 -7.38
C THR A 204 -6.45 -3.36 -8.58
N THR A 205 -6.06 -2.92 -9.78
CA THR A 205 -6.63 -3.32 -11.07
C THR A 205 -5.52 -3.60 -12.07
N PRO A 206 -5.69 -4.51 -13.05
CA PRO A 206 -4.78 -4.63 -14.19
C PRO A 206 -4.69 -3.31 -14.96
N LEU A 207 -3.46 -2.88 -15.31
CA LEU A 207 -3.19 -1.59 -15.95
C LEU A 207 -2.78 -1.68 -17.43
N ASP A 208 -2.61 -2.88 -17.94
CA ASP A 208 -2.25 -3.14 -19.33
C ASP A 208 -2.73 -4.53 -19.77
N SER A 209 -2.45 -4.89 -21.01
CA SER A 209 -2.82 -6.20 -21.60
C SER A 209 -1.91 -7.36 -21.19
N ASN A 210 -0.95 -7.13 -20.30
CA ASN A 210 -0.07 -8.16 -19.79
C ASN A 210 -0.81 -9.17 -18.90
N ILE A 211 -0.12 -10.25 -18.53
CA ILE A 211 -0.71 -11.26 -17.63
C ILE A 211 -0.68 -10.75 -16.21
N TRP A 212 -1.86 -10.41 -15.69
CA TRP A 212 -2.11 -10.11 -14.28
C TRP A 212 -2.76 -11.29 -13.59
N ARG A 213 -2.36 -11.56 -12.37
CA ARG A 213 -2.91 -12.61 -11.52
C ARG A 213 -3.33 -12.02 -10.19
N PRO A 214 -4.47 -12.46 -9.60
CA PRO A 214 -4.80 -12.09 -8.24
C PRO A 214 -3.65 -12.45 -7.28
N LEU A 215 -3.31 -11.52 -6.38
CA LEU A 215 -2.35 -11.82 -5.31
C LEU A 215 -3.00 -12.84 -4.36
N PRO A 216 -2.28 -13.90 -3.94
CA PRO A 216 -2.83 -14.90 -3.02
C PRO A 216 -3.30 -14.28 -1.72
N LEU A 217 -4.52 -14.64 -1.30
CA LEU A 217 -5.20 -14.06 -0.14
C LEU A 217 -4.50 -14.37 1.19
N THR A 218 -4.69 -13.46 2.13
CA THR A 218 -4.34 -13.61 3.56
C THR A 218 -2.86 -13.96 3.81
N THR A 219 -2.01 -13.66 2.83
CA THR A 219 -0.59 -13.98 2.86
C THR A 219 0.23 -12.71 2.64
N LEU A 220 1.24 -12.49 3.47
CA LEU A 220 2.22 -11.43 3.25
C LEU A 220 3.31 -11.93 2.28
N PHE A 221 3.64 -11.12 1.30
CA PHE A 221 4.76 -11.35 0.38
C PHE A 221 5.78 -10.23 0.52
N ALA A 222 7.06 -10.54 0.27
CA ALA A 222 8.10 -9.53 0.16
C ALA A 222 8.92 -9.74 -1.11
N PHE A 223 9.28 -8.61 -1.74
CA PHE A 223 9.98 -8.57 -3.02
C PHE A 223 11.22 -7.68 -2.91
N ARG A 224 12.29 -8.09 -3.60
CA ARG A 224 13.50 -7.29 -3.80
C ARG A 224 13.94 -7.42 -5.26
N GLY A 225 14.19 -6.29 -5.92
CA GLY A 225 14.64 -6.28 -7.31
C GLY A 225 13.67 -6.98 -8.28
N GLY A 226 12.37 -7.01 -7.96
CA GLY A 226 11.34 -7.69 -8.73
C GLY A 226 11.17 -9.19 -8.41
N GLU A 227 12.05 -9.78 -7.60
CA GLU A 227 11.94 -11.17 -7.19
C GLU A 227 11.27 -11.32 -5.82
N GLN A 228 10.47 -12.37 -5.66
CA GLN A 228 9.89 -12.72 -4.37
C GLN A 228 10.96 -13.34 -3.48
N VAL A 229 11.28 -12.68 -2.36
CA VAL A 229 12.29 -13.16 -1.40
C VAL A 229 11.67 -13.82 -0.17
N PHE A 230 10.47 -13.37 0.23
CA PHE A 230 9.73 -14.01 1.32
C PHE A 230 8.27 -14.24 0.95
N ARG A 231 7.70 -15.27 1.55
CA ARG A 231 6.28 -15.58 1.51
C ARG A 231 5.86 -16.11 2.88
N GLY A 232 4.90 -15.43 3.48
CA GLY A 232 4.32 -15.81 4.75
C GLY A 232 3.34 -16.98 4.67
N LYS A 233 2.79 -17.32 5.82
CA LYS A 233 1.70 -18.28 5.94
C LYS A 233 0.35 -17.56 5.80
N PRO A 234 -0.65 -18.18 5.14
CA PRO A 234 -2.00 -17.64 5.13
C PRO A 234 -2.57 -17.57 6.55
N HIS A 235 -2.97 -16.38 7.01
CA HIS A 235 -3.61 -16.22 8.33
C HIS A 235 -5.10 -16.56 8.33
N GLY A 236 -5.74 -16.71 7.15
CA GLY A 236 -7.12 -17.20 7.01
C GLY A 236 -8.22 -16.16 7.25
N PHE A 237 -7.91 -14.92 7.65
CA PHE A 237 -8.91 -13.87 7.87
C PHE A 237 -9.25 -13.13 6.57
N GLU A 238 -10.06 -13.77 5.73
CA GLU A 238 -10.60 -13.15 4.53
C GLU A 238 -11.68 -12.12 4.91
N PHE A 239 -11.61 -10.93 4.31
CA PHE A 239 -12.66 -9.93 4.41
C PHE A 239 -13.70 -10.15 3.31
N VAL A 240 -14.95 -10.37 3.72
CA VAL A 240 -16.09 -10.50 2.82
C VAL A 240 -16.99 -9.29 3.00
N ASP A 241 -17.17 -8.51 1.95
CA ASP A 241 -18.11 -7.40 1.92
C ASP A 241 -19.55 -7.95 1.76
N ALA A 242 -20.15 -8.34 2.89
CA ALA A 242 -21.48 -8.91 2.92
C ALA A 242 -22.59 -7.93 2.42
N LEU A 243 -22.38 -6.61 2.59
CA LEU A 243 -23.30 -5.58 2.12
C LEU A 243 -23.17 -5.38 0.60
N GLY A 244 -21.95 -5.26 0.06
CA GLY A 244 -21.70 -5.17 -1.37
C GLY A 244 -22.22 -6.38 -2.12
N ALA A 245 -21.93 -7.59 -1.62
CA ALA A 245 -22.41 -8.83 -2.20
C ALA A 245 -23.95 -9.00 -2.13
N ALA A 246 -24.61 -8.41 -1.13
CA ALA A 246 -26.08 -8.40 -1.04
C ALA A 246 -26.71 -7.40 -2.05
N MET A 247 -26.08 -6.25 -2.24
CA MET A 247 -26.56 -5.25 -3.21
C MET A 247 -26.38 -5.72 -4.66
N GLU A 248 -25.24 -6.35 -5.00
CA GLU A 248 -25.05 -6.95 -6.34
C GLU A 248 -26.08 -8.03 -6.65
N ARG A 249 -26.58 -8.78 -5.68
CA ARG A 249 -27.66 -9.76 -5.87
C ARG A 249 -29.02 -9.11 -6.10
N LEU A 250 -29.25 -7.91 -5.62
CA LEU A 250 -30.49 -7.17 -5.78
C LEU A 250 -30.55 -6.46 -7.15
N ASP A 251 -29.42 -6.02 -7.68
CA ASP A 251 -29.34 -5.37 -8.99
C ASP A 251 -29.53 -6.35 -10.18
N PHE A 252 -29.39 -7.65 -9.99
CA PHE A 252 -29.66 -8.68 -10.99
C PHE A 252 -31.15 -9.13 -11.06
N THR A 253 -32.05 -8.46 -10.34
CA THR A 253 -33.47 -8.86 -10.25
C THR A 253 -34.43 -7.80 -10.84
N ILE A 254 -33.93 -6.90 -11.71
CA ILE A 254 -34.79 -5.94 -12.44
C ILE A 254 -34.68 -6.19 -13.94
#